data_bbee137a278df3b08099ba424f293626
#
_entry.id   bbee137a278df3b08099ba424f293626
#
_cell.length_a   1.000
_cell.length_b   1.000
_cell.length_c   1.000
_cell.angle_alpha   90.00
_cell.angle_beta   90.00
_cell.angle_gamma   90.00
#
_symmetry.space_group_name_H-M   'P 1'
#
loop_
_entity.id
_entity.type
_entity.pdbx_description
1 polymer ?
#
loop_
_entity_poly.entity_id
_entity_poly.type
_entity_poly.pdbx_seq_one_letter_code
_entity_poly.pdbx_strand_id
1 'polypeptide(L)'
;MKRLTEFRPHVFLLTLALIGFVPLAHDFGFTPSYGEDAFHGIMLDSMARMDHDMRNASMTGEPDHDFAAMMIPHHQGAIDMAKAELLYGKDPVLRRLAQEIITTQNSEIQVMRRQLAKPQQPQQSETGQPSSH
;
A
#
# COMPACT_ATOMS: atom_id res chain seq x y z
N MET A 1 -16.14 -89.99 46.06
CA MET A 1 -16.94 -89.06 45.30
C MET A 1 -16.55 -87.67 45.74
N LYS A 2 -15.63 -87.03 45.02
CA LYS A 2 -15.20 -85.61 45.30
C LYS A 2 -15.57 -84.80 44.10
N ARG A 3 -16.45 -83.78 44.26
CA ARG A 3 -16.80 -82.84 43.22
C ARG A 3 -15.70 -81.80 43.06
N LEU A 4 -15.21 -81.66 41.81
CA LEU A 4 -14.28 -80.63 41.43
C LEU A 4 -15.09 -79.37 41.20
N THR A 5 -14.83 -78.36 41.96
CA THR A 5 -15.38 -77.00 41.78
C THR A 5 -14.57 -76.27 40.69
N GLU A 6 -15.23 -75.96 39.62
CA GLU A 6 -14.63 -75.19 38.52
C GLU A 6 -14.39 -73.75 38.95
N PHE A 7 -13.14 -73.35 38.84
CA PHE A 7 -12.66 -71.96 39.10
C PHE A 7 -12.78 -71.18 37.79
N ARG A 8 -13.77 -70.30 37.68
CA ARG A 8 -13.93 -69.40 36.56
C ARG A 8 -13.10 -68.14 36.80
N PRO A 9 -12.07 -67.83 35.98
CA PRO A 9 -11.38 -66.57 36.10
C PRO A 9 -12.24 -65.43 35.54
N HIS A 10 -12.55 -64.43 36.38
CA HIS A 10 -13.14 -63.21 35.97
C HIS A 10 -12.12 -62.35 35.24
N VAL A 11 -12.28 -62.24 33.92
CA VAL A 11 -11.49 -61.32 33.10
C VAL A 11 -12.02 -59.92 33.38
N PHE A 12 -11.26 -59.17 34.17
CA PHE A 12 -11.49 -57.74 34.34
C PHE A 12 -11.03 -57.06 33.06
N LEU A 13 -12.00 -56.68 32.19
CA LEU A 13 -11.72 -55.83 31.07
C LEU A 13 -11.45 -54.40 31.58
N LEU A 14 -10.20 -54.01 31.68
CA LEU A 14 -9.80 -52.62 31.94
C LEU A 14 -10.05 -51.84 30.66
N THR A 15 -11.18 -51.17 30.56
CA THR A 15 -11.41 -50.18 29.51
C THR A 15 -10.61 -48.94 29.83
N LEU A 16 -9.43 -48.81 29.19
CA LEU A 16 -8.60 -47.59 29.20
C LEU A 16 -9.35 -46.52 28.39
N ALA A 17 -10.05 -45.62 29.07
CA ALA A 17 -10.63 -44.44 28.42
C ALA A 17 -9.47 -43.51 28.01
N LEU A 18 -9.08 -43.58 26.77
CA LEU A 18 -8.27 -42.54 26.10
C LEU A 18 -9.08 -41.26 26.05
N ILE A 19 -8.92 -40.41 27.07
CA ILE A 19 -9.38 -39.02 27.00
C ILE A 19 -8.46 -38.37 25.97
N GLY A 20 -8.96 -38.28 24.73
CA GLY A 20 -8.33 -37.53 23.67
C GLY A 20 -8.23 -36.07 24.09
N PHE A 21 -7.04 -35.63 24.47
CA PHE A 21 -6.71 -34.21 24.57
C PHE A 21 -6.77 -33.64 23.16
N VAL A 22 -7.93 -33.11 22.76
CA VAL A 22 -8.05 -32.28 21.57
C VAL A 22 -7.40 -30.95 21.94
N PRO A 23 -6.23 -30.58 21.38
CA PRO A 23 -5.73 -29.24 21.56
C PRO A 23 -6.76 -28.32 20.92
N LEU A 24 -7.37 -27.45 21.72
CA LEU A 24 -8.15 -26.33 21.25
C LEU A 24 -7.16 -25.42 20.52
N ALA A 25 -6.91 -25.72 19.25
CA ALA A 25 -6.22 -24.81 18.34
C ALA A 25 -7.10 -23.56 18.29
N HIS A 26 -6.71 -22.57 19.06
CA HIS A 26 -7.17 -21.22 18.82
C HIS A 26 -6.58 -20.83 17.48
N ASP A 27 -7.31 -21.13 16.42
CA ASP A 27 -7.10 -20.50 15.14
C ASP A 27 -7.25 -18.99 15.38
N PHE A 28 -6.15 -18.35 15.68
CA PHE A 28 -5.97 -16.94 15.37
C PHE A 28 -6.05 -16.88 13.85
N GLY A 29 -7.29 -16.87 13.37
CA GLY A 29 -7.61 -16.80 11.95
C GLY A 29 -7.21 -15.45 11.40
N PHE A 30 -5.90 -15.20 11.34
CA PHE A 30 -5.34 -14.24 10.41
C PHE A 30 -5.27 -14.95 9.06
N THR A 31 -6.39 -15.01 8.37
CA THR A 31 -6.38 -15.22 6.92
C THR A 31 -6.22 -13.84 6.29
N PRO A 32 -5.04 -13.46 5.81
CA PRO A 32 -4.91 -12.26 4.99
C PRO A 32 -5.86 -12.47 3.82
N SER A 33 -6.82 -11.56 3.62
CA SER A 33 -7.63 -11.66 2.43
C SER A 33 -6.69 -11.34 1.26
N TYR A 34 -6.63 -12.20 0.27
CA TYR A 34 -5.75 -12.06 -0.91
C TYR A 34 -5.83 -10.66 -1.55
N GLY A 35 -6.97 -9.97 -1.37
CA GLY A 35 -7.19 -8.61 -1.83
C GLY A 35 -6.53 -7.52 -0.96
N GLU A 36 -6.46 -7.73 0.35
CA GLU A 36 -5.85 -6.77 1.29
C GLU A 36 -4.32 -6.76 1.15
N ASP A 37 -3.70 -7.94 1.00
CA ASP A 37 -2.27 -8.04 0.75
C ASP A 37 -1.88 -7.42 -0.59
N ALA A 38 -2.68 -7.64 -1.64
CA ALA A 38 -2.46 -7.06 -2.96
C ALA A 38 -2.61 -5.53 -2.94
N PHE A 39 -3.66 -5.00 -2.29
CA PHE A 39 -3.85 -3.56 -2.11
C PHE A 39 -2.66 -2.93 -1.39
N HIS A 40 -2.27 -3.51 -0.25
CA HIS A 40 -1.16 -3.01 0.55
C HIS A 40 0.16 -3.03 -0.23
N GLY A 41 0.43 -4.11 -0.97
CA GLY A 41 1.59 -4.22 -1.84
C GLY A 41 1.64 -3.11 -2.90
N ILE A 42 0.53 -2.86 -3.61
CA ILE A 42 0.46 -1.79 -4.62
C ILE A 42 0.66 -0.41 -3.98
N MET A 43 0.09 -0.17 -2.80
CA MET A 43 0.27 1.10 -2.08
C MET A 43 1.75 1.33 -1.73
N LEU A 44 2.43 0.33 -1.17
CA LEU A 44 3.84 0.41 -0.82
C LEU A 44 4.74 0.60 -2.05
N ASP A 45 4.49 -0.13 -3.12
CA ASP A 45 5.23 0.00 -4.38
C ASP A 45 5.04 1.39 -5.00
N SER A 46 3.83 1.92 -4.97
CA SER A 46 3.53 3.26 -5.50
C SER A 46 4.27 4.35 -4.71
N MET A 47 4.28 4.24 -3.37
CA MET A 47 5.02 5.15 -2.51
C MET A 47 6.54 5.03 -2.73
N ALA A 48 7.06 3.82 -2.85
CA ALA A 48 8.50 3.59 -3.06
C ALA A 48 8.97 4.18 -4.41
N ARG A 49 8.20 3.98 -5.49
CA ARG A 49 8.49 4.60 -6.80
C ARG A 49 8.39 6.10 -6.74
N MET A 50 7.33 6.65 -6.16
CA MET A 50 7.14 8.08 -5.98
C MET A 50 8.34 8.72 -5.27
N ASP A 51 8.74 8.17 -4.15
CA ASP A 51 9.85 8.65 -3.34
C ASP A 51 11.21 8.52 -4.07
N HIS A 52 11.44 7.41 -4.77
CA HIS A 52 12.59 7.24 -5.63
C HIS A 52 12.66 8.32 -6.73
N ASP A 53 11.56 8.52 -7.46
CA ASP A 53 11.52 9.43 -8.60
C ASP A 53 11.61 10.90 -8.16
N MET A 54 11.01 11.24 -7.02
CA MET A 54 11.18 12.58 -6.41
C MET A 54 12.62 12.86 -6.01
N ARG A 55 13.32 11.88 -5.42
CA ARG A 55 14.75 12.06 -5.06
C ARG A 55 15.67 12.17 -6.27
N ASN A 56 15.27 11.60 -7.41
CA ASN A 56 16.05 11.65 -8.65
C ASN A 56 15.56 12.74 -9.62
N ALA A 57 14.63 13.59 -9.19
CA ALA A 57 14.18 14.71 -10.00
C ALA A 57 15.33 15.68 -10.32
N SER A 58 15.40 16.11 -11.58
CA SER A 58 16.43 17.06 -12.02
C SER A 58 16.15 18.43 -11.43
N MET A 59 16.93 18.84 -10.46
CA MET A 59 16.83 20.16 -9.82
C MET A 59 17.80 21.14 -10.49
N THR A 60 17.31 22.34 -10.78
CA THR A 60 18.09 23.41 -11.43
C THR A 60 18.42 24.57 -10.50
N GLY A 61 17.72 24.66 -9.36
CA GLY A 61 17.72 25.80 -8.45
C GLY A 61 16.68 26.86 -8.80
N GLU A 62 15.97 26.68 -9.93
CA GLU A 62 14.85 27.55 -10.31
C GLU A 62 13.55 27.04 -9.65
N PRO A 63 12.87 27.83 -8.79
CA PRO A 63 11.74 27.37 -8.01
C PRO A 63 10.60 26.77 -8.83
N ASP A 64 10.23 27.40 -9.96
CA ASP A 64 9.13 26.92 -10.80
C ASP A 64 9.49 25.60 -11.51
N HIS A 65 10.73 25.48 -11.97
CA HIS A 65 11.24 24.24 -12.56
C HIS A 65 11.26 23.13 -11.51
N ASP A 66 11.86 23.40 -10.37
CA ASP A 66 12.08 22.42 -9.32
C ASP A 66 10.76 21.96 -8.69
N PHE A 67 9.82 22.87 -8.53
CA PHE A 67 8.45 22.53 -8.15
C PHE A 67 7.82 21.54 -9.15
N ALA A 68 7.86 21.84 -10.45
CA ALA A 68 7.25 20.98 -11.46
C ALA A 68 7.96 19.61 -11.54
N ALA A 69 9.30 19.59 -11.46
CA ALA A 69 10.10 18.37 -11.49
C ALA A 69 9.79 17.43 -10.32
N MET A 70 9.53 17.97 -9.13
CA MET A 70 9.16 17.22 -7.93
C MET A 70 7.69 16.80 -7.95
N MET A 71 6.79 17.67 -8.39
CA MET A 71 5.36 17.40 -8.34
C MET A 71 4.88 16.40 -9.37
N ILE A 72 5.56 16.26 -10.51
CA ILE A 72 5.20 15.24 -11.51
C ILE A 72 5.27 13.83 -10.93
N PRO A 73 6.38 13.35 -10.35
CA PRO A 73 6.42 12.02 -9.74
C PRO A 73 5.50 11.89 -8.52
N HIS A 74 5.33 12.95 -7.74
CA HIS A 74 4.36 12.95 -6.63
C HIS A 74 2.94 12.67 -7.11
N HIS A 75 2.50 13.37 -8.15
CA HIS A 75 1.17 13.17 -8.75
C HIS A 75 1.04 11.78 -9.37
N GLN A 76 2.09 11.27 -10.02
CA GLN A 76 2.07 9.93 -10.58
C GLN A 76 1.86 8.87 -9.50
N GLY A 77 2.55 8.98 -8.37
CA GLY A 77 2.36 8.07 -7.23
C GLY A 77 0.93 8.13 -6.66
N ALA A 78 0.37 9.33 -6.52
CA ALA A 78 -1.00 9.49 -6.06
C ALA A 78 -2.03 8.89 -7.04
N ILE A 79 -1.80 9.00 -8.36
CA ILE A 79 -2.64 8.34 -9.38
C ILE A 79 -2.56 6.81 -9.23
N ASP A 80 -1.38 6.25 -9.00
CA ASP A 80 -1.22 4.80 -8.87
C ASP A 80 -1.88 4.27 -7.59
N MET A 81 -1.80 5.01 -6.48
CA MET A 81 -2.55 4.71 -5.25
C MET A 81 -4.07 4.82 -5.46
N ALA A 82 -4.54 5.83 -6.19
CA ALA A 82 -5.95 6.00 -6.52
C ALA A 82 -6.48 4.85 -7.39
N LYS A 83 -5.69 4.32 -8.32
CA LYS A 83 -6.04 3.12 -9.09
C LYS A 83 -6.19 1.89 -8.18
N ALA A 84 -5.35 1.73 -7.15
CA ALA A 84 -5.48 0.66 -6.18
C ALA A 84 -6.80 0.78 -5.41
N GLU A 85 -7.20 1.99 -5.01
CA GLU A 85 -8.51 2.24 -4.40
C GLU A 85 -9.67 1.84 -5.33
N LEU A 86 -9.57 2.11 -6.63
CA LEU A 86 -10.59 1.67 -7.58
C LEU A 86 -10.65 0.17 -7.79
N LEU A 87 -9.56 -0.55 -7.58
CA LEU A 87 -9.51 -2.01 -7.73
C LEU A 87 -10.03 -2.74 -6.48
N TYR A 88 -9.69 -2.25 -5.30
CA TYR A 88 -9.89 -2.98 -4.05
C TYR A 88 -10.82 -2.29 -3.06
N GLY A 89 -10.90 -0.96 -3.10
CA GLY A 89 -11.75 -0.17 -2.22
C GLY A 89 -13.23 -0.43 -2.45
N LYS A 90 -14.01 -0.39 -1.38
CA LYS A 90 -15.47 -0.65 -1.40
C LYS A 90 -16.30 0.59 -1.10
N ASP A 91 -15.70 1.58 -0.45
CA ASP A 91 -16.42 2.80 -0.10
C ASP A 91 -16.71 3.65 -1.35
N PRO A 92 -17.98 3.95 -1.64
CA PRO A 92 -18.35 4.68 -2.87
C PRO A 92 -17.85 6.12 -2.87
N VAL A 93 -17.64 6.74 -1.70
CA VAL A 93 -17.13 8.12 -1.60
C VAL A 93 -15.64 8.15 -1.93
N LEU A 94 -14.85 7.21 -1.34
CA LEU A 94 -13.42 7.10 -1.60
C LEU A 94 -13.14 6.69 -3.05
N ARG A 95 -13.92 5.77 -3.61
CA ARG A 95 -13.80 5.38 -5.03
C ARG A 95 -14.07 6.56 -5.97
N ARG A 96 -15.06 7.39 -5.67
CA ARG A 96 -15.32 8.62 -6.45
C ARG A 96 -14.16 9.60 -6.33
N LEU A 97 -13.67 9.83 -5.10
CA LEU A 97 -12.48 10.66 -4.87
C LEU A 97 -11.27 10.16 -5.66
N ALA A 98 -11.04 8.84 -5.69
CA ALA A 98 -9.96 8.24 -6.47
C ALA A 98 -10.09 8.53 -7.98
N GLN A 99 -11.30 8.50 -8.55
CA GLN A 99 -11.55 8.89 -9.95
C GLN A 99 -11.23 10.37 -10.20
N GLU A 100 -11.62 11.25 -9.27
CA GLU A 100 -11.32 12.68 -9.32
C GLU A 100 -9.82 12.94 -9.26
N ILE A 101 -9.09 12.26 -8.35
CA ILE A 101 -7.63 12.32 -8.24
C ILE A 101 -6.97 11.93 -9.57
N ILE A 102 -7.35 10.80 -10.14
CA ILE A 102 -6.77 10.33 -11.42
C ILE A 102 -6.97 11.36 -12.51
N THR A 103 -8.18 11.90 -12.64
CA THR A 103 -8.51 12.86 -13.71
C THR A 103 -7.76 14.18 -13.52
N THR A 104 -7.84 14.75 -12.31
CA THR A 104 -7.25 16.06 -12.00
C THR A 104 -5.73 16.01 -12.10
N GLN A 105 -5.10 15.04 -11.47
CA GLN A 105 -3.64 14.98 -11.42
C GLN A 105 -3.01 14.61 -12.76
N ASN A 106 -3.68 13.81 -13.61
CA ASN A 106 -3.25 13.64 -14.99
C ASN A 106 -3.22 14.97 -15.76
N SER A 107 -4.24 15.82 -15.59
CA SER A 107 -4.28 17.15 -16.19
C SER A 107 -3.16 18.05 -15.68
N GLU A 108 -2.92 18.04 -14.36
CA GLU A 108 -1.86 18.82 -13.72
C GLU A 108 -0.46 18.39 -14.15
N ILE A 109 -0.21 17.09 -14.27
CA ILE A 109 1.04 16.54 -14.84
C ILE A 109 1.27 17.10 -16.27
N GLN A 110 0.22 17.16 -17.11
CA GLN A 110 0.35 17.72 -18.45
C GLN A 110 0.69 19.23 -18.43
N VAL A 111 0.13 19.98 -17.47
CA VAL A 111 0.48 21.41 -17.29
C VAL A 111 1.93 21.54 -16.91
N MET A 112 2.40 20.80 -15.88
CA MET A 112 3.79 20.85 -15.40
C MET A 112 4.79 20.43 -16.49
N ARG A 113 4.51 19.36 -17.24
CA ARG A 113 5.35 18.93 -18.38
C ARG A 113 5.47 20.01 -19.45
N ARG A 114 4.37 20.72 -19.77
CA ARG A 114 4.43 21.84 -20.72
C ARG A 114 5.25 23.01 -20.20
N GLN A 115 5.25 23.28 -18.89
CA GLN A 115 6.08 24.32 -18.30
C GLN A 115 7.57 23.95 -18.38
N LEU A 116 7.92 22.71 -18.03
CA LEU A 116 9.30 22.20 -18.11
C LEU A 116 9.83 22.18 -19.55
N ALA A 117 8.97 22.03 -20.56
CA ALA A 117 9.35 22.03 -21.96
C ALA A 117 9.61 23.44 -22.54
N LYS A 118 9.29 24.50 -21.80
CA LYS A 118 9.58 25.86 -22.26
C LYS A 118 11.07 26.17 -22.16
N PRO A 119 11.64 26.88 -23.15
CA PRO A 119 13.01 27.41 -23.03
C PRO A 119 13.07 28.27 -21.75
N GLN A 120 14.10 28.03 -20.95
CA GLN A 120 14.34 28.87 -19.77
C GLN A 120 14.74 30.28 -20.28
N GLN A 121 13.94 31.28 -19.94
CA GLN A 121 14.32 32.66 -20.20
C GLN A 121 15.50 32.99 -19.27
N PRO A 122 16.58 33.64 -19.80
CA PRO A 122 17.64 34.13 -18.93
C PRO A 122 17.00 35.04 -17.88
N GLN A 123 17.27 34.78 -16.61
CA GLN A 123 16.88 35.69 -15.54
C GLN A 123 17.43 37.07 -15.87
N GLN A 124 16.52 38.03 -16.13
CA GLN A 124 16.92 39.43 -16.11
C GLN A 124 17.26 39.72 -14.64
N SER A 125 18.57 39.73 -14.35
CA SER A 125 19.06 40.29 -13.11
C SER A 125 18.54 41.73 -13.02
N GLU A 126 17.56 41.98 -12.16
CA GLU A 126 17.21 43.34 -11.74
C GLU A 126 18.38 43.93 -10.95
N THR A 127 19.48 44.22 -11.70
CA THR A 127 20.51 45.14 -11.22
C THR A 127 20.11 46.53 -11.65
N GLY A 128 19.57 47.28 -10.73
CA GLY A 128 19.56 48.73 -10.98
C GLY A 128 18.27 49.42 -10.57
N GLN A 129 17.97 49.50 -9.29
CA GLN A 129 17.30 50.69 -8.82
C GLN A 129 18.35 51.64 -8.28
N PRO A 130 18.65 52.74 -9.01
CA PRO A 130 19.46 53.77 -8.39
C PRO A 130 18.63 54.46 -7.30
N SER A 131 19.11 54.43 -6.08
CA SER A 131 18.68 55.27 -5.00
C SER A 131 18.91 56.73 -5.41
N SER A 132 17.87 57.46 -5.74
CA SER A 132 17.88 58.92 -5.85
C SER A 132 17.17 59.51 -4.65
N HIS A 133 17.96 60.08 -3.81
CA HIS A 133 17.77 61.22 -2.88
C HIS A 133 16.37 61.57 -2.40
#